data_a7e678b44f8c389647cc11bdafca6392
#
_entry.id   a7e678b44f8c389647cc11bdafca6392
#
_cell.length_a   1.000
_cell.length_b   1.000
_cell.length_c   1.000
_cell.angle_alpha   90.00
_cell.angle_beta   90.00
_cell.angle_gamma   90.00
#
_symmetry.space_group_name_H-M   'P 1'
#
loop_
_entity.id
_entity.type
_entity.pdbx_description
1 polymer ?
#
loop_
_entity_poly.entity_id
_entity_poly.type
_entity_poly.pdbx_seq_one_letter_code
_entity_poly.pdbx_strand_id
1 'polypeptide(L)'
;MLAYSLPADATDEYVKIGESTAIESMKHFCRAIVEIFAEQYLRSPTASDIARLLHVGEQRGFPGMLGSLDCMHWKRKNCLTAWAGQYTGRCRSPTIILEAVADYDLWI
;
A
#
# COMPACT_ATOMS: atom_id res chain seq x y z
N MET A 1 -14.71 -2.02 -1.50
CA MET A 1 -13.90 -1.12 -0.65
C MET A 1 -12.51 -0.91 -1.24
N LEU A 2 -11.61 -1.88 -1.24
CA LEU A 2 -10.23 -1.68 -1.72
C LEU A 2 -10.12 -1.32 -3.21
N ALA A 3 -10.81 -2.03 -4.08
CA ALA A 3 -10.68 -1.85 -5.54
C ALA A 3 -11.19 -0.50 -6.06
N TYR A 4 -12.20 0.07 -5.43
CA TYR A 4 -12.85 1.31 -5.89
C TYR A 4 -12.77 2.45 -4.89
N SER A 5 -12.04 2.28 -3.79
CA SER A 5 -11.95 3.25 -2.68
C SER A 5 -13.32 3.70 -2.15
N LEU A 6 -14.32 2.81 -2.20
CA LEU A 6 -15.66 3.08 -1.72
C LEU A 6 -15.75 2.95 -0.20
N PRO A 7 -16.51 3.82 0.48
CA PRO A 7 -16.81 3.65 1.89
C PRO A 7 -17.69 2.41 2.12
N ALA A 8 -17.75 1.93 3.36
CA ALA A 8 -18.42 0.68 3.69
C ALA A 8 -19.94 0.74 3.49
N ASP A 9 -20.56 1.91 3.73
CA ASP A 9 -21.97 2.18 3.51
C ASP A 9 -22.39 2.08 2.03
N ALA A 10 -21.53 2.57 1.12
CA ALA A 10 -21.77 2.46 -0.32
C ALA A 10 -21.70 1.00 -0.82
N THR A 11 -21.06 0.11 -0.06
CA THR A 11 -20.97 -1.32 -0.40
C THR A 11 -22.31 -2.02 -0.20
N ASP A 12 -23.16 -1.52 0.71
CA ASP A 12 -24.50 -2.07 1.00
C ASP A 12 -25.42 -1.98 -0.23
N GLU A 13 -25.38 -0.88 -0.96
CA GLU A 13 -26.19 -0.71 -2.19
C GLU A 13 -25.82 -1.70 -3.30
N TYR A 14 -24.51 -1.97 -3.46
CA TYR A 14 -24.02 -2.80 -4.58
C TYR A 14 -23.99 -4.28 -4.27
N VAL A 15 -23.58 -4.66 -3.06
CA VAL A 15 -23.31 -6.06 -2.71
C VAL A 15 -24.33 -6.60 -1.72
N LYS A 16 -25.23 -5.75 -1.20
CA LYS A 16 -26.23 -6.08 -0.16
C LYS A 16 -25.62 -6.72 1.09
N ILE A 17 -24.49 -6.18 1.49
CA ILE A 17 -23.76 -6.59 2.69
C ILE A 17 -23.73 -5.39 3.63
N GLY A 18 -24.27 -5.53 4.83
CA GLY A 18 -24.28 -4.45 5.82
C GLY A 18 -22.88 -3.89 6.12
N GLU A 19 -22.81 -2.60 6.43
CA GLU A 19 -21.58 -1.85 6.67
C GLU A 19 -20.60 -2.56 7.62
N SER A 20 -21.09 -3.04 8.75
CA SER A 20 -20.27 -3.75 9.75
C SER A 20 -19.63 -5.02 9.18
N THR A 21 -20.40 -5.77 8.40
CA THR A 21 -19.92 -6.99 7.73
C THR A 21 -18.88 -6.67 6.67
N ALA A 22 -19.06 -5.59 5.91
CA ALA A 22 -18.10 -5.14 4.91
C ALA A 22 -16.76 -4.74 5.55
N ILE A 23 -16.79 -4.00 6.66
CA ILE A 23 -15.61 -3.59 7.43
C ILE A 23 -14.89 -4.82 7.99
N GLU A 24 -15.62 -5.74 8.60
CA GLU A 24 -15.04 -6.95 9.20
C GLU A 24 -14.41 -7.85 8.12
N SER A 25 -15.10 -8.04 7.02
CA SER A 25 -14.57 -8.80 5.86
C SER A 25 -13.28 -8.19 5.33
N MET A 26 -13.20 -6.86 5.24
CA MET A 26 -11.97 -6.19 4.81
C MET A 26 -10.82 -6.40 5.79
N LYS A 27 -11.10 -6.33 7.10
CA LYS A 27 -10.06 -6.58 8.12
C LYS A 27 -9.55 -8.01 8.05
N HIS A 28 -10.45 -8.98 7.93
CA HIS A 28 -10.06 -10.39 7.80
C HIS A 28 -9.26 -10.63 6.53
N PHE A 29 -9.69 -10.06 5.41
CA PHE A 29 -8.95 -10.13 4.15
C PHE A 29 -7.52 -9.59 4.28
N CYS A 30 -7.35 -8.38 4.83
CA CYS A 30 -6.04 -7.78 5.01
C CYS A 30 -5.13 -8.62 5.93
N ARG A 31 -5.68 -9.17 7.02
CA ARG A 31 -4.93 -10.07 7.90
C ARG A 31 -4.50 -11.34 7.19
N ALA A 32 -5.43 -11.98 6.47
CA ALA A 32 -5.12 -13.20 5.72
C ALA A 32 -4.02 -12.98 4.68
N ILE A 33 -4.04 -11.84 3.95
CA ILE A 33 -2.96 -11.49 3.02
C ILE A 33 -1.63 -11.37 3.74
N VAL A 34 -1.58 -10.68 4.88
CA VAL A 34 -0.34 -10.55 5.65
C VAL A 34 0.13 -11.92 6.16
N GLU A 35 -0.75 -12.73 6.74
CA GLU A 35 -0.41 -14.04 7.28
C GLU A 35 0.13 -15.00 6.20
N ILE A 36 -0.47 -14.99 5.01
CA ILE A 36 -0.06 -15.89 3.91
C ILE A 36 1.23 -15.43 3.25
N PHE A 37 1.40 -14.14 3.05
CA PHE A 37 2.47 -13.61 2.20
C PHE A 37 3.61 -12.93 2.95
N ALA A 38 3.48 -12.67 4.27
CA ALA A 38 4.49 -11.95 5.04
C ALA A 38 5.86 -12.62 4.99
N GLU A 39 5.92 -13.92 5.11
CA GLU A 39 7.18 -14.68 5.11
C GLU A 39 7.95 -14.49 3.79
N GLN A 40 7.24 -14.43 2.69
CA GLN A 40 7.84 -14.27 1.37
C GLN A 40 8.17 -12.81 1.03
N TYR A 41 7.27 -11.88 1.32
CA TYR A 41 7.34 -10.50 0.81
C TYR A 41 7.73 -9.46 1.89
N LEU A 42 7.41 -9.69 3.17
CA LEU A 42 7.77 -8.79 4.27
C LEU A 42 9.08 -9.20 4.94
N ARG A 43 10.09 -9.50 4.18
CA ARG A 43 11.43 -9.87 4.63
C ARG A 43 12.49 -8.93 4.09
N SER A 44 13.59 -8.84 4.78
CA SER A 44 14.76 -8.13 4.24
C SER A 44 15.31 -8.85 3.01
N PRO A 45 15.74 -8.11 1.96
CA PRO A 45 16.33 -8.71 0.77
C PRO A 45 17.62 -9.46 1.12
N THR A 46 17.81 -10.61 0.50
CA THR A 46 19.05 -11.37 0.60
C THR A 46 20.11 -10.85 -0.38
N ALA A 47 21.37 -11.25 -0.20
CA ALA A 47 22.43 -10.89 -1.14
C ALA A 47 22.15 -11.37 -2.57
N SER A 48 21.47 -12.52 -2.72
CA SER A 48 21.04 -13.03 -4.04
C SER A 48 19.94 -12.18 -4.67
N ASP A 49 18.99 -11.68 -3.87
CA ASP A 49 17.94 -10.78 -4.35
C ASP A 49 18.56 -9.48 -4.87
N ILE A 50 19.48 -8.90 -4.11
CA ILE A 50 20.21 -7.68 -4.50
C ILE A 50 20.99 -7.89 -5.80
N ALA A 51 21.72 -8.99 -5.92
CA ALA A 51 22.47 -9.30 -7.13
C ALA A 51 21.57 -9.45 -8.35
N ARG A 52 20.40 -10.11 -8.20
CA ARG A 52 19.39 -10.23 -9.25
C ARG A 52 18.86 -8.87 -9.67
N LEU A 53 18.49 -8.02 -8.72
CA LEU A 53 17.94 -6.68 -9.00
C LEU A 53 18.94 -5.79 -9.71
N LEU A 54 20.19 -5.76 -9.27
CA LEU A 54 21.28 -5.01 -9.91
C LEU A 54 21.52 -5.49 -11.34
N HIS A 55 21.52 -6.81 -11.57
CA HIS A 55 21.67 -7.38 -12.91
C HIS A 55 20.53 -6.97 -13.85
N VAL A 56 19.28 -7.03 -13.38
CA VAL A 56 18.13 -6.58 -14.17
C VAL A 56 18.20 -5.08 -14.47
N GLY A 57 18.58 -4.26 -13.48
CA GLY A 57 18.79 -2.82 -13.65
C GLY A 57 19.86 -2.52 -14.70
N GLU A 58 20.99 -3.21 -14.65
CA GLU A 58 22.09 -3.04 -15.60
C GLU A 58 21.68 -3.40 -17.03
N GLN A 59 21.00 -4.52 -17.23
CA GLN A 59 20.48 -4.92 -18.56
C GLN A 59 19.53 -3.90 -19.18
N ARG A 60 18.86 -3.09 -18.34
CA ARG A 60 17.95 -2.04 -18.77
C ARG A 60 18.61 -0.67 -18.95
N GLY A 61 19.90 -0.57 -18.73
CA GLY A 61 20.64 0.67 -18.84
C GLY A 61 20.60 1.54 -17.58
N PHE A 62 20.20 0.98 -16.44
CA PHE A 62 20.18 1.64 -15.13
C PHE A 62 21.11 0.92 -14.13
N PRO A 63 22.44 0.98 -14.33
CA PRO A 63 23.37 0.31 -13.42
C PRO A 63 23.26 0.87 -12.00
N GLY A 64 23.18 -0.03 -11.01
CA GLY A 64 23.01 0.33 -9.61
C GLY A 64 21.54 0.52 -9.17
N MET A 65 20.57 0.40 -10.05
CA MET A 65 19.16 0.51 -9.72
C MET A 65 18.65 -0.77 -9.07
N LEU A 66 18.08 -0.65 -7.88
CA LEU A 66 17.45 -1.76 -7.13
C LEU A 66 15.95 -1.87 -7.37
N GLY A 67 15.29 -0.77 -7.69
CA GLY A 67 13.85 -0.73 -7.91
C GLY A 67 13.36 0.68 -8.23
N SER A 68 12.07 0.83 -8.38
CA SER A 68 11.40 2.11 -8.61
C SER A 68 10.69 2.54 -7.34
N LEU A 69 10.85 3.80 -6.96
CA LEU A 69 10.14 4.41 -5.83
C LEU A 69 8.94 5.18 -6.34
N ASP A 70 7.77 4.89 -5.79
CA ASP A 70 6.56 5.68 -5.98
C ASP A 70 6.01 6.15 -4.64
N CYS A 71 5.46 7.34 -4.63
CA CYS A 71 4.91 7.98 -3.45
C CYS A 71 3.57 8.61 -3.77
N MET A 72 2.57 8.34 -2.95
CA MET A 72 1.27 8.99 -3.10
C MET A 72 0.76 9.58 -1.78
N HIS A 73 0.07 10.71 -1.87
CA HIS A 73 -0.64 11.32 -0.75
C HIS A 73 -2.04 10.72 -0.62
N TRP A 74 -2.26 9.90 0.38
CA TRP A 74 -3.57 9.36 0.71
C TRP A 74 -4.33 10.29 1.65
N LYS A 75 -5.47 10.84 1.21
CA LYS A 75 -6.31 11.71 2.04
C LYS A 75 -6.92 10.94 3.20
N ARG A 76 -6.68 11.41 4.41
CA ARG A 76 -7.25 10.84 5.63
C ARG A 76 -8.60 11.47 5.92
N LYS A 77 -9.67 10.97 5.29
CA LYS A 77 -11.04 11.54 5.37
C LYS A 77 -11.57 11.65 6.80
N ASN A 78 -11.28 10.67 7.65
CA ASN A 78 -11.72 10.60 9.04
C ASN A 78 -10.61 10.96 10.03
N CYS A 79 -9.78 11.96 9.72
CA CYS A 79 -8.77 12.43 10.64
C CYS A 79 -9.40 13.18 11.81
N LEU A 80 -9.09 12.77 13.05
CA LEU A 80 -9.50 13.52 14.24
C LEU A 80 -8.94 14.94 14.18
N THR A 81 -9.77 15.93 14.51
CA THR A 81 -9.41 17.36 14.46
C THR A 81 -8.15 17.66 15.27
N ALA A 82 -8.00 17.01 16.43
CA ALA A 82 -6.80 17.16 17.29
C ALA A 82 -5.49 16.74 16.60
N TRP A 83 -5.55 15.84 15.61
CA TRP A 83 -4.38 15.32 14.90
C TRP A 83 -4.24 15.91 13.49
N ALA A 84 -5.24 16.65 13.02
CA ALA A 84 -5.24 17.21 11.67
C ALA A 84 -3.97 18.00 11.36
N GLY A 85 -3.48 18.81 12.32
CA GLY A 85 -2.26 19.60 12.16
C GLY A 85 -0.99 18.79 11.91
N GLN A 86 -0.89 17.59 12.49
CA GLN A 86 0.27 16.70 12.30
C GLN A 86 0.31 16.09 10.89
N TYR A 87 -0.85 15.89 10.28
CA TYR A 87 -0.99 15.28 8.96
C TYR A 87 -1.22 16.28 7.83
N THR A 88 -1.40 17.57 8.17
CA THR A 88 -1.63 18.64 7.19
C THR A 88 -0.29 19.21 6.74
N GLY A 89 0.13 18.78 5.56
CA GLY A 89 1.32 19.31 4.89
C GLY A 89 0.94 20.32 3.78
N ARG A 90 1.72 20.35 2.73
CA ARG A 90 1.57 21.23 1.57
C ARG A 90 0.17 21.17 0.92
N CYS A 91 -0.49 20.02 0.97
CA CYS A 91 -1.82 19.81 0.39
C CYS A 91 -2.98 20.45 1.16
N ARG A 92 -2.73 21.12 2.30
CA ARG A 92 -3.74 21.76 3.17
C ARG A 92 -4.88 20.84 3.64
N SER A 93 -4.72 19.54 3.51
CA SER A 93 -5.63 18.51 4.01
C SER A 93 -4.84 17.42 4.70
N PRO A 94 -5.39 16.75 5.73
CA PRO A 94 -4.70 15.64 6.38
C PRO A 94 -4.45 14.51 5.38
N THR A 95 -3.19 14.15 5.18
CA THR A 95 -2.76 13.08 4.28
C THR A 95 -1.75 12.17 4.97
N ILE A 96 -1.71 10.92 4.55
CA ILE A 96 -0.61 9.99 4.84
C ILE A 96 0.14 9.79 3.54
N ILE A 97 1.46 9.81 3.61
CA ILE A 97 2.30 9.47 2.47
C ILE A 97 2.45 7.94 2.46
N LEU A 98 2.07 7.33 1.37
CA LEU A 98 2.35 5.93 1.09
C LEU A 98 3.53 5.90 0.14
N GLU A 99 4.61 5.26 0.59
CA GLU A 99 5.79 5.00 -0.23
C GLU A 99 5.82 3.52 -0.58
N ALA A 100 6.09 3.21 -1.82
CA ALA A 100 6.31 1.86 -2.28
C ALA A 100 7.59 1.80 -3.13
N VAL A 101 8.45 0.85 -2.82
CA VAL A 101 9.61 0.51 -3.65
C VAL A 101 9.32 -0.84 -4.27
N ALA A 102 9.20 -0.87 -5.58
CA ALA A 102 8.91 -2.09 -6.31
C ALA A 102 10.02 -2.42 -7.29
N ASP A 103 10.33 -3.71 -7.42
CA ASP A 103 11.17 -4.21 -8.49
C ASP A 103 10.35 -4.37 -9.80
N TYR A 104 11.01 -4.91 -10.82
CA TYR A 104 10.35 -5.14 -12.11
C TYR A 104 9.22 -6.16 -12.05
N ASP A 105 9.32 -7.15 -11.16
CA ASP A 105 8.32 -8.19 -10.96
C ASP A 105 7.22 -7.73 -9.97
N LEU A 106 7.18 -6.42 -9.66
CA LEU A 106 6.26 -5.78 -8.70
C LEU A 106 6.40 -6.32 -7.27
N TRP A 107 7.56 -6.85 -6.93
CA TRP A 107 7.89 -7.18 -5.57
C TRP A 107 8.20 -5.90 -4.79
N ILE A 108 7.40 -5.65 -3.76
CA ILE A 108 7.46 -4.45 -2.91
C ILE A 108 8.16 -4.76 -1.60
#